data_e40f2d2d510491a5377ebf032dd00342
#
_entry.id   e40f2d2d510491a5377ebf032dd00342
#
_cell.length_a   1.000
_cell.length_b   1.000
_cell.length_c   1.000
_cell.angle_alpha   90.00
_cell.angle_beta   90.00
_cell.angle_gamma   90.00
#
_symmetry.space_group_name_H-M   'P 1'
#
loop_
_entity.id
_entity.type
_entity.pdbx_description
1 polymer ?
#
loop_
_entity_poly.entity_id
_entity_poly.type
_entity_poly.pdbx_seq_one_letter_code
_entity_poly.pdbx_strand_id
1 'polypeptide(L)'
;MKTGTKNRQIANAYYNIGLEKARSRDLSGAVTALKKSLRFDKYQTDARNLLGLIYNEIGEVGSALTQWVISLNLQEQDNLAEEYLRKVHAARGYLELADQAAKKYNQALIYAQNDNEDLATLLLMRMVEEFPQYVKAQELLALLYLHQEDYIKAGRCLYQALKIDRYNPWVLHYMDIAKHNTGKAE
;
A
#
# COMPACT_ATOMS: atom_id res chain seq x y z
N MET A 1 5.09 -26.75 24.62
CA MET A 1 5.63 -27.00 23.27
C MET A 1 4.58 -27.11 22.14
N LYS A 2 3.36 -27.64 22.36
CA LYS A 2 2.33 -27.79 21.29
C LYS A 2 1.77 -26.49 20.72
N THR A 3 1.68 -25.41 21.49
CA THR A 3 1.11 -24.12 21.04
C THR A 3 2.00 -23.39 20.04
N GLY A 4 3.33 -23.41 20.19
CA GLY A 4 4.26 -22.75 19.26
C GLY A 4 4.25 -23.37 17.86
N THR A 5 4.16 -24.71 17.78
CA THR A 5 4.09 -25.42 16.50
C THR A 5 2.79 -25.12 15.77
N LYS A 6 1.64 -25.04 16.49
CA LYS A 6 0.35 -24.69 15.92
C LYS A 6 0.33 -23.26 15.37
N ASN A 7 0.88 -22.29 16.12
CA ASN A 7 0.96 -20.90 15.68
C ASN A 7 1.81 -20.76 14.41
N ARG A 8 2.94 -21.48 14.33
CA ARG A 8 3.79 -21.47 13.13
C ARG A 8 3.09 -22.07 11.91
N GLN A 9 2.31 -23.13 12.08
CA GLN A 9 1.49 -23.69 10.99
C GLN A 9 0.44 -22.69 10.48
N ILE A 10 -0.24 -21.98 11.40
CA ILE A 10 -1.21 -20.94 11.05
C ILE A 10 -0.51 -19.76 10.34
N ALA A 11 0.66 -19.34 10.85
CA ALA A 11 1.45 -18.29 10.21
C ALA A 11 1.82 -18.66 8.76
N ASN A 12 2.32 -19.88 8.55
CA ASN A 12 2.66 -20.38 7.21
C ASN A 12 1.45 -20.42 6.27
N ALA A 13 0.28 -20.81 6.77
CA ALA A 13 -0.94 -20.80 5.97
C ALA A 13 -1.31 -19.38 5.51
N TYR A 14 -1.25 -18.40 6.42
CA TYR A 14 -1.49 -17.00 6.06
C TYR A 14 -0.41 -16.41 5.15
N TYR A 15 0.85 -16.82 5.31
CA TYR A 15 1.93 -16.45 4.39
C TYR A 15 1.63 -16.93 2.96
N ASN A 16 1.24 -18.20 2.81
CA ASN A 16 0.90 -18.76 1.49
C ASN A 16 -0.31 -18.03 0.86
N ILE A 17 -1.33 -17.71 1.65
CA ILE A 17 -2.46 -16.88 1.18
C ILE A 17 -1.95 -15.51 0.71
N GLY A 18 -1.06 -14.87 1.47
CA GLY A 18 -0.45 -13.59 1.09
C GLY A 18 0.35 -13.68 -0.20
N LEU A 19 1.12 -14.74 -0.38
CA LEU A 19 1.92 -14.98 -1.57
C LEU A 19 1.03 -15.15 -2.83
N GLU A 20 -0.04 -15.95 -2.73
CA GLU A 20 -0.99 -16.14 -3.84
C GLU A 20 -1.72 -14.84 -4.21
N LYS A 21 -2.13 -14.07 -3.19
CA LYS A 21 -2.75 -12.76 -3.42
C LYS A 21 -1.79 -11.77 -4.09
N ALA A 22 -0.52 -11.72 -3.67
CA ALA A 22 0.49 -10.89 -4.31
C ALA A 22 0.70 -11.28 -5.78
N ARG A 23 0.79 -12.58 -6.09
CA ARG A 23 0.89 -13.10 -7.46
C ARG A 23 -0.29 -12.71 -8.34
N SER A 24 -1.50 -12.72 -7.78
CA SER A 24 -2.72 -12.32 -8.49
C SER A 24 -2.92 -10.79 -8.54
N ARG A 25 -2.01 -9.99 -7.99
CA ARG A 25 -2.12 -8.53 -7.92
C ARG A 25 -3.22 -8.03 -6.98
N ASP A 26 -3.62 -8.82 -5.99
CA ASP A 26 -4.41 -8.40 -4.83
C ASP A 26 -3.45 -7.97 -3.72
N LEU A 27 -2.81 -6.79 -3.89
CA LEU A 27 -1.74 -6.33 -3.00
C LEU A 27 -2.25 -5.97 -1.60
N SER A 28 -3.39 -5.31 -1.50
CA SER A 28 -4.05 -5.01 -0.22
C SER A 28 -4.50 -6.26 0.52
N GLY A 29 -5.03 -7.23 -0.19
CA GLY A 29 -5.35 -8.54 0.37
C GLY A 29 -4.12 -9.31 0.83
N ALA A 30 -3.01 -9.23 0.07
CA ALA A 30 -1.73 -9.81 0.46
C ALA A 30 -1.16 -9.15 1.73
N VAL A 31 -1.17 -7.82 1.84
CA VAL A 31 -0.79 -7.08 3.06
C VAL A 31 -1.59 -7.58 4.26
N THR A 32 -2.91 -7.73 4.09
CA THR A 32 -3.80 -8.21 5.17
C THR A 32 -3.44 -9.62 5.62
N ALA A 33 -3.19 -10.54 4.68
CA ALA A 33 -2.82 -11.92 4.99
C ALA A 33 -1.44 -12.00 5.65
N LEU A 34 -0.43 -11.28 5.14
CA LEU A 34 0.91 -11.26 5.69
C LEU A 34 0.96 -10.65 7.10
N LYS A 35 0.20 -9.58 7.35
CA LYS A 35 0.04 -9.05 8.71
C LYS A 35 -0.58 -10.08 9.66
N LYS A 36 -1.56 -10.88 9.21
CA LYS A 36 -2.10 -11.99 10.01
C LYS A 36 -1.04 -13.06 10.25
N SER A 37 -0.23 -13.43 9.25
CA SER A 37 0.89 -14.35 9.43
C SER A 37 1.82 -13.88 10.55
N LEU A 38 2.26 -12.62 10.50
CA LEU A 38 3.16 -12.02 11.49
C LEU A 38 2.55 -11.87 12.90
N ARG A 39 1.23 -11.86 13.03
CA ARG A 39 0.55 -11.91 14.35
C ARG A 39 0.68 -13.28 15.01
N PHE A 40 0.73 -14.36 14.22
CA PHE A 40 0.94 -15.73 14.74
C PHE A 40 2.40 -16.10 14.91
N ASP A 41 3.27 -15.60 14.01
CA ASP A 41 4.73 -15.76 14.11
C ASP A 41 5.44 -14.47 13.67
N LYS A 42 5.78 -13.63 14.66
CA LYS A 42 6.49 -12.36 14.43
C LYS A 42 7.93 -12.52 13.91
N TYR A 43 8.48 -13.73 13.97
CA TYR A 43 9.84 -14.03 13.54
C TYR A 43 9.94 -14.56 12.11
N GLN A 44 8.82 -14.66 11.38
CA GLN A 44 8.78 -15.15 10.02
C GLN A 44 9.37 -14.11 9.04
N THR A 45 10.64 -14.26 8.70
CA THR A 45 11.39 -13.33 7.83
C THR A 45 10.85 -13.29 6.40
N ASP A 46 10.42 -14.43 5.84
CA ASP A 46 9.82 -14.49 4.50
C ASP A 46 8.56 -13.62 4.39
N ALA A 47 7.70 -13.65 5.42
CA ALA A 47 6.50 -12.82 5.44
C ALA A 47 6.84 -11.32 5.52
N ARG A 48 7.90 -10.95 6.26
CA ARG A 48 8.39 -9.57 6.31
C ARG A 48 8.98 -9.12 4.99
N ASN A 49 9.78 -9.98 4.36
CA ASN A 49 10.42 -9.69 3.09
C ASN A 49 9.37 -9.45 1.99
N LEU A 50 8.37 -10.31 1.90
CA LEU A 50 7.28 -10.16 0.95
C LEU A 50 6.42 -8.93 1.26
N LEU A 51 6.11 -8.69 2.54
CA LEU A 51 5.35 -7.51 2.96
C LEU A 51 6.09 -6.20 2.61
N GLY A 52 7.41 -6.18 2.79
CA GLY A 52 8.26 -5.06 2.37
C GLY A 52 8.22 -4.83 0.86
N LEU A 53 8.30 -5.89 0.04
CA LEU A 53 8.17 -5.78 -1.42
C LEU A 53 6.83 -5.16 -1.84
N ILE A 54 5.74 -5.63 -1.24
CA ILE A 54 4.40 -5.10 -1.54
C ILE A 54 4.29 -3.64 -1.13
N TYR A 55 4.77 -3.27 0.06
CA TYR A 55 4.77 -1.87 0.49
C TYR A 55 5.56 -0.96 -0.46
N ASN A 56 6.73 -1.43 -0.93
CA ASN A 56 7.52 -0.69 -1.90
C ASN A 56 6.77 -0.52 -3.23
N GLU A 57 6.06 -1.54 -3.68
CA GLU A 57 5.30 -1.50 -4.94
C GLU A 57 4.10 -0.54 -4.90
N ILE A 58 3.42 -0.43 -3.75
CA ILE A 58 2.30 0.51 -3.57
C ILE A 58 2.75 1.91 -3.13
N GLY A 59 4.05 2.18 -3.13
CA GLY A 59 4.65 3.48 -2.82
C GLY A 59 4.89 3.76 -1.33
N GLU A 60 4.61 2.81 -0.44
CA GLU A 60 4.83 2.93 1.01
C GLU A 60 6.27 2.54 1.41
N VAL A 61 7.26 3.24 0.84
CA VAL A 61 8.69 2.89 0.98
C VAL A 61 9.16 2.84 2.43
N GLY A 62 8.73 3.76 3.29
CA GLY A 62 9.06 3.75 4.71
C GLY A 62 8.58 2.48 5.43
N SER A 63 7.37 2.00 5.09
CA SER A 63 6.84 0.73 5.58
C SER A 63 7.66 -0.47 5.07
N ALA A 64 8.10 -0.41 3.81
CA ALA A 64 8.95 -1.45 3.20
C ALA A 64 10.29 -1.56 3.93
N LEU A 65 10.99 -0.44 4.10
CA LEU A 65 12.26 -0.36 4.83
C LEU A 65 12.13 -0.93 6.25
N THR A 66 11.07 -0.57 6.95
CA THR A 66 10.79 -1.08 8.30
C THR A 66 10.71 -2.60 8.31
N GLN A 67 10.01 -3.22 7.36
CA GLN A 67 9.89 -4.69 7.31
C GLN A 67 11.24 -5.35 6.99
N TRP A 68 12.01 -4.82 6.06
CA TRP A 68 13.31 -5.38 5.67
C TRP A 68 14.36 -5.22 6.77
N VAL A 69 14.41 -4.08 7.46
CA VAL A 69 15.31 -3.87 8.61
C VAL A 69 14.99 -4.84 9.75
N ILE A 70 13.70 -5.01 10.08
CA ILE A 70 13.30 -6.00 11.10
C ILE A 70 13.68 -7.42 10.65
N SER A 71 13.48 -7.75 9.37
CA SER A 71 13.84 -9.06 8.83
C SER A 71 15.33 -9.36 8.98
N LEU A 72 16.20 -8.39 8.64
CA LEU A 72 17.66 -8.56 8.82
C LEU A 72 18.07 -8.69 10.28
N ASN A 73 17.45 -7.95 11.19
CA ASN A 73 17.72 -8.08 12.63
C ASN A 73 17.29 -9.44 13.20
N LEU A 74 16.36 -10.13 12.55
CA LEU A 74 15.91 -11.47 12.93
C LEU A 74 16.77 -12.58 12.32
N GLN A 75 17.26 -12.37 11.11
CA GLN A 75 18.09 -13.29 10.34
C GLN A 75 19.08 -12.49 9.51
N GLU A 76 20.33 -12.46 9.92
CA GLU A 76 21.39 -11.66 9.29
C GLU A 76 21.92 -12.28 8.00
N GLN A 77 22.03 -13.62 7.96
CA GLN A 77 22.59 -14.35 6.83
C GLN A 77 21.48 -14.95 5.94
N ASP A 78 21.77 -15.08 4.65
CA ASP A 78 20.88 -15.65 3.64
C ASP A 78 19.47 -15.01 3.63
N ASN A 79 19.42 -13.69 3.77
CA ASN A 79 18.19 -12.93 3.85
C ASN A 79 18.03 -11.97 2.66
N LEU A 80 16.96 -12.18 1.87
CA LEU A 80 16.63 -11.34 0.71
C LEU A 80 16.45 -9.86 1.04
N ALA A 81 16.14 -9.52 2.28
CA ALA A 81 16.01 -8.12 2.72
C ALA A 81 17.30 -7.32 2.51
N GLU A 82 18.49 -7.95 2.61
CA GLU A 82 19.77 -7.29 2.33
C GLU A 82 19.84 -6.79 0.88
N GLU A 83 19.45 -7.64 -0.06
CA GLU A 83 19.42 -7.28 -1.48
C GLU A 83 18.45 -6.14 -1.76
N TYR A 84 17.26 -6.17 -1.16
CA TYR A 84 16.24 -5.13 -1.33
C TYR A 84 16.71 -3.79 -0.77
N LEU A 85 17.25 -3.78 0.45
CA LEU A 85 17.82 -2.57 1.05
C LEU A 85 18.97 -2.01 0.21
N ARG A 86 19.88 -2.86 -0.26
CA ARG A 86 20.97 -2.44 -1.13
C ARG A 86 20.47 -1.79 -2.42
N LYS A 87 19.45 -2.36 -3.07
CA LYS A 87 18.84 -1.78 -4.28
C LYS A 87 18.24 -0.40 -4.01
N VAL A 88 17.51 -0.26 -2.91
CA VAL A 88 16.89 1.02 -2.52
C VAL A 88 17.96 2.08 -2.20
N HIS A 89 19.01 1.71 -1.47
CA HIS A 89 20.12 2.64 -1.16
C HIS A 89 20.96 3.01 -2.38
N ALA A 90 21.10 2.11 -3.34
CA ALA A 90 21.82 2.39 -4.58
C ALA A 90 21.06 3.31 -5.54
N ALA A 91 19.76 3.40 -5.42
CA ALA A 91 18.91 4.27 -6.23
C ALA A 91 18.99 5.72 -5.72
N ARG A 92 19.87 6.51 -6.37
CA ARG A 92 20.13 7.90 -5.96
C ARG A 92 18.87 8.74 -5.89
N GLY A 93 18.64 9.39 -4.76
CA GLY A 93 17.49 10.27 -4.54
C GLY A 93 16.16 9.53 -4.26
N TYR A 94 16.14 8.20 -4.31
CA TYR A 94 14.91 7.45 -4.14
C TYR A 94 14.33 7.58 -2.72
N LEU A 95 15.17 7.54 -1.70
CA LEU A 95 14.74 7.67 -0.30
C LEU A 95 14.24 9.07 0.01
N GLU A 96 14.90 10.10 -0.51
CA GLU A 96 14.48 11.49 -0.38
C GLU A 96 13.12 11.73 -1.05
N LEU A 97 12.91 11.19 -2.24
CA LEU A 97 11.63 11.26 -2.94
C LEU A 97 10.53 10.51 -2.18
N ALA A 98 10.83 9.33 -1.63
CA ALA A 98 9.89 8.57 -0.82
C ALA A 98 9.49 9.29 0.47
N ASP A 99 10.45 9.94 1.15
CA ASP A 99 10.19 10.76 2.34
C ASP A 99 9.32 11.98 1.99
N GLN A 100 9.61 12.66 0.87
CA GLN A 100 8.79 13.76 0.37
C GLN A 100 7.35 13.32 0.06
N ALA A 101 7.19 12.15 -0.59
CA ALA A 101 5.87 11.60 -0.88
C ALA A 101 5.09 11.31 0.40
N ALA A 102 5.72 10.69 1.40
CA ALA A 102 5.10 10.40 2.68
C ALA A 102 4.69 11.67 3.43
N LYS A 103 5.54 12.70 3.44
CA LYS A 103 5.23 14.01 4.06
C LYS A 103 4.07 14.70 3.36
N LYS A 104 4.06 14.75 2.01
CA LYS A 104 2.96 15.34 1.24
C LYS A 104 1.65 14.60 1.50
N TYR A 105 1.66 13.26 1.52
CA TYR A 105 0.47 12.47 1.82
C TYR A 105 -0.08 12.74 3.22
N ASN A 106 0.79 12.74 4.24
CA ASN A 106 0.37 13.01 5.61
C ASN A 106 -0.19 14.43 5.77
N GLN A 107 0.39 15.43 5.08
CA GLN A 107 -0.13 16.78 5.07
C GLN A 107 -1.50 16.87 4.41
N ALA A 108 -1.69 16.19 3.28
CA ALA A 108 -3.00 16.12 2.61
C ALA A 108 -4.05 15.45 3.48
N LEU A 109 -3.68 14.39 4.20
CA LEU A 109 -4.56 13.70 5.14
C LEU A 109 -4.99 14.62 6.30
N ILE A 110 -4.05 15.41 6.84
CA ILE A 110 -4.34 16.41 7.87
C ILE A 110 -5.32 17.48 7.35
N TYR A 111 -5.12 17.96 6.13
CA TYR A 111 -6.04 18.91 5.51
C TYR A 111 -7.44 18.31 5.35
N ALA A 112 -7.55 17.09 4.84
CA ALA A 112 -8.84 16.41 4.67
C ALA A 112 -9.55 16.17 6.02
N GLN A 113 -8.81 15.85 7.09
CA GLN A 113 -9.36 15.63 8.43
C GLN A 113 -9.83 16.92 9.12
N ASN A 114 -9.34 18.08 8.68
CA ASN A 114 -9.68 19.39 9.24
C ASN A 114 -10.60 20.20 8.30
N ASP A 115 -11.40 19.55 7.49
CA ASP A 115 -12.37 20.15 6.56
C ASP A 115 -11.75 21.14 5.53
N ASN A 116 -10.43 21.04 5.30
CA ASN A 116 -9.71 21.82 4.28
C ASN A 116 -9.57 21.01 2.98
N GLU A 117 -10.68 20.54 2.44
CA GLU A 117 -10.71 19.61 1.30
C GLU A 117 -10.07 20.18 0.03
N ASP A 118 -10.24 21.48 -0.24
CA ASP A 118 -9.63 22.13 -1.40
C ASP A 118 -8.10 22.06 -1.36
N LEU A 119 -7.51 22.30 -0.17
CA LEU A 119 -6.06 22.20 0.01
C LEU A 119 -5.58 20.76 -0.09
N ALA A 120 -6.34 19.81 0.49
CA ALA A 120 -6.05 18.38 0.36
C ALA A 120 -6.08 17.96 -1.12
N THR A 121 -7.13 18.31 -1.83
CA THR A 121 -7.31 18.00 -3.25
C THR A 121 -6.17 18.56 -4.10
N LEU A 122 -5.83 19.84 -3.93
CA LEU A 122 -4.75 20.49 -4.69
C LEU A 122 -3.38 19.82 -4.44
N LEU A 123 -3.09 19.46 -3.17
CA LEU A 123 -1.85 18.80 -2.82
C LEU A 123 -1.78 17.38 -3.39
N LEU A 124 -2.88 16.63 -3.30
CA LEU A 124 -2.98 15.27 -3.83
C LEU A 124 -2.91 15.21 -5.35
N MET A 125 -3.52 16.16 -6.06
CA MET A 125 -3.40 16.27 -7.53
C MET A 125 -1.94 16.33 -7.97
N ARG A 126 -1.14 17.20 -7.35
CA ARG A 126 0.30 17.30 -7.63
C ARG A 126 1.02 16.01 -7.23
N MET A 127 0.64 15.45 -6.09
CA MET A 127 1.28 14.24 -5.57
C MET A 127 1.08 13.03 -6.48
N VAL A 128 -0.11 12.81 -7.03
CA VAL A 128 -0.37 11.65 -7.90
C VAL A 128 0.33 11.78 -9.28
N GLU A 129 0.66 13.00 -9.71
CA GLU A 129 1.48 13.24 -10.89
C GLU A 129 2.96 12.93 -10.63
N GLU A 130 3.50 13.37 -9.47
CA GLU A 130 4.89 13.17 -9.09
C GLU A 130 5.18 11.72 -8.62
N PHE A 131 4.20 11.09 -7.95
CA PHE A 131 4.32 9.76 -7.33
C PHE A 131 3.15 8.85 -7.73
N PRO A 132 3.03 8.48 -9.01
CA PRO A 132 1.87 7.75 -9.53
C PRO A 132 1.69 6.36 -8.90
N GLN A 133 2.75 5.76 -8.33
CA GLN A 133 2.70 4.49 -7.61
C GLN A 133 2.18 4.59 -6.17
N TYR A 134 1.98 5.81 -5.63
CA TYR A 134 1.49 5.98 -4.25
C TYR A 134 -0.03 5.74 -4.20
N VAL A 135 -0.43 4.47 -4.07
CA VAL A 135 -1.84 4.02 -4.17
C VAL A 135 -2.75 4.77 -3.21
N LYS A 136 -2.32 4.97 -1.95
CA LYS A 136 -3.12 5.72 -0.96
C LYS A 136 -3.43 7.16 -1.35
N ALA A 137 -2.55 7.82 -2.12
CA ALA A 137 -2.81 9.16 -2.61
C ALA A 137 -3.91 9.16 -3.69
N GLN A 138 -3.89 8.16 -4.59
CA GLN A 138 -4.96 7.97 -5.57
C GLN A 138 -6.30 7.69 -4.89
N GLU A 139 -6.29 6.84 -3.85
CA GLU A 139 -7.49 6.51 -3.07
C GLU A 139 -8.06 7.74 -2.35
N LEU A 140 -7.22 8.49 -1.63
CA LEU A 140 -7.68 9.68 -0.89
C LEU A 140 -8.19 10.76 -1.84
N LEU A 141 -7.51 11.00 -2.96
CA LEU A 141 -7.97 11.97 -3.97
C LEU A 141 -9.32 11.55 -4.58
N ALA A 142 -9.50 10.26 -4.84
CA ALA A 142 -10.76 9.74 -5.33
C ALA A 142 -11.90 9.94 -4.33
N LEU A 143 -11.65 9.72 -3.04
CA LEU A 143 -12.65 9.95 -1.98
C LEU A 143 -13.07 11.42 -1.90
N LEU A 144 -12.13 12.35 -2.01
CA LEU A 144 -12.43 13.79 -2.04
C LEU A 144 -13.28 14.15 -3.28
N TYR A 145 -12.93 13.62 -4.46
CA TYR A 145 -13.76 13.82 -5.65
C TYR A 145 -15.16 13.19 -5.54
N LEU A 146 -15.29 12.02 -4.90
CA LEU A 146 -16.61 11.42 -4.63
C LEU A 146 -17.44 12.29 -3.69
N HIS A 147 -16.82 12.88 -2.67
CA HIS A 147 -17.49 13.81 -1.76
C HIS A 147 -17.93 15.10 -2.48
N GLN A 148 -17.15 15.57 -3.44
CA GLN A 148 -17.47 16.72 -4.30
C GLN A 148 -18.42 16.36 -5.46
N GLU A 149 -18.92 15.12 -5.53
CA GLU A 149 -19.76 14.57 -6.60
C GLU A 149 -19.11 14.61 -8.00
N ASP A 150 -17.77 14.78 -8.08
CA ASP A 150 -17.01 14.68 -9.33
C ASP A 150 -16.66 13.21 -9.63
N TYR A 151 -17.68 12.45 -10.02
CA TYR A 151 -17.59 10.99 -10.25
C TYR A 151 -16.61 10.64 -11.38
N ILE A 152 -16.43 11.53 -12.36
CA ILE A 152 -15.53 11.31 -13.49
C ILE A 152 -14.07 11.35 -13.01
N LYS A 153 -13.69 12.37 -12.25
CA LYS A 153 -12.32 12.47 -11.71
C LYS A 153 -12.06 11.39 -10.68
N ALA A 154 -13.03 11.09 -9.81
CA ALA A 154 -12.94 9.98 -8.88
C ALA A 154 -12.64 8.67 -9.60
N GLY A 155 -13.40 8.34 -10.65
CA GLY A 155 -13.20 7.13 -11.44
C GLY A 155 -11.82 7.05 -12.09
N ARG A 156 -11.26 8.18 -12.54
CA ARG A 156 -9.88 8.22 -13.09
C ARG A 156 -8.82 7.87 -12.03
N CYS A 157 -8.92 8.44 -10.84
CA CYS A 157 -7.99 8.13 -9.74
C CYS A 157 -8.10 6.66 -9.31
N LEU A 158 -9.31 6.14 -9.14
CA LEU A 158 -9.56 4.75 -8.79
C LEU A 158 -9.01 3.78 -9.87
N TYR A 159 -9.15 4.13 -11.15
CA TYR A 159 -8.58 3.33 -12.23
C TYR A 159 -7.05 3.28 -12.17
N GLN A 160 -6.38 4.39 -11.84
CA GLN A 160 -4.91 4.37 -11.66
C GLN A 160 -4.50 3.49 -10.47
N ALA A 161 -5.22 3.56 -9.34
CA ALA A 161 -4.99 2.68 -8.20
C ALA A 161 -5.13 1.19 -8.59
N LEU A 162 -6.16 0.82 -9.37
CA LEU A 162 -6.38 -0.56 -9.83
C LEU A 162 -5.32 -1.08 -10.82
N LYS A 163 -4.56 -0.22 -11.49
CA LYS A 163 -3.41 -0.67 -12.30
C LYS A 163 -2.32 -1.28 -11.45
N ILE A 164 -2.19 -0.85 -10.19
CA ILE A 164 -1.18 -1.31 -9.24
C ILE A 164 -1.77 -2.43 -8.37
N ASP A 165 -2.88 -2.17 -7.70
CA ASP A 165 -3.58 -3.09 -6.81
C ASP A 165 -4.94 -3.50 -7.42
N ARG A 166 -4.89 -4.48 -8.34
CA ARG A 166 -6.00 -4.84 -9.23
C ARG A 166 -7.27 -5.25 -8.50
N TYR A 167 -7.13 -5.91 -7.37
CA TYR A 167 -8.25 -6.49 -6.61
C TYR A 167 -8.44 -5.84 -5.25
N ASN A 168 -8.02 -4.57 -5.10
CA ASN A 168 -8.29 -3.79 -3.89
C ASN A 168 -9.81 -3.64 -3.69
N PRO A 169 -10.39 -4.26 -2.66
CA PRO A 169 -11.84 -4.31 -2.50
C PRO A 169 -12.46 -2.94 -2.24
N TRP A 170 -11.72 -2.03 -1.59
CA TRP A 170 -12.18 -0.66 -1.35
C TRP A 170 -12.24 0.14 -2.64
N VAL A 171 -11.18 0.07 -3.44
CA VAL A 171 -11.11 0.77 -4.73
C VAL A 171 -12.19 0.26 -5.69
N LEU A 172 -12.43 -1.06 -5.74
CA LEU A 172 -13.50 -1.65 -6.54
C LEU A 172 -14.89 -1.16 -6.08
N HIS A 173 -15.13 -1.12 -4.79
CA HIS A 173 -16.39 -0.61 -4.23
C HIS A 173 -16.64 0.86 -4.62
N TYR A 174 -15.66 1.72 -4.44
CA TYR A 174 -15.78 3.13 -4.83
C TYR A 174 -15.86 3.34 -6.35
N MET A 175 -15.22 2.48 -7.13
CA MET A 175 -15.36 2.49 -8.59
C MET A 175 -16.81 2.21 -9.01
N ASP A 176 -17.49 1.27 -8.35
CA ASP A 176 -18.90 0.98 -8.62
C ASP A 176 -19.79 2.19 -8.26
N ILE A 177 -19.52 2.87 -7.15
CA ILE A 177 -20.22 4.10 -6.77
C ILE A 177 -20.04 5.19 -7.85
N ALA A 178 -18.79 5.42 -8.28
CA ALA A 178 -18.48 6.42 -9.31
C ALA A 178 -19.23 6.11 -10.62
N LYS A 179 -19.19 4.88 -11.09
CA LYS A 179 -19.89 4.45 -12.33
C LYS A 179 -21.41 4.64 -12.26
N HIS A 180 -22.03 4.21 -11.14
CA HIS A 180 -23.48 4.33 -11.00
C HIS A 180 -23.98 5.77 -11.00
N ASN A 181 -23.19 6.70 -10.51
CA ASN A 181 -23.58 8.10 -10.43
C ASN A 181 -23.19 8.90 -11.69
N THR A 182 -22.16 8.50 -12.41
CA THR A 182 -21.83 9.12 -13.72
C THR A 182 -22.97 8.92 -14.72
N GLY A 183 -23.62 7.75 -14.76
CA GLY A 183 -24.76 7.46 -15.66
C GLY A 183 -26.09 8.13 -15.25
N LYS A 184 -26.15 8.83 -14.12
CA LYS A 184 -27.36 9.58 -13.69
C LYS A 184 -27.22 11.08 -13.94
N ALA A 185 -26.04 11.55 -14.31
CA ALA A 185 -25.76 12.95 -14.57
C ALA A 185 -25.92 13.34 -16.06
N GLU A 186 -26.31 12.39 -16.92
CA GLU A 186 -26.77 12.54 -18.30
C GLU A 186 -28.30 12.47 -18.37
#